data_9da4991ae390dcf7e9c61c08cdfbba5b
#
_entry.id   9da4991ae390dcf7e9c61c08cdfbba5b
#
_cell.length_a   1.000
_cell.length_b   1.000
_cell.length_c   1.000
_cell.angle_alpha   90.00
_cell.angle_beta   90.00
_cell.angle_gamma   90.00
#
_symmetry.space_group_name_H-M   'P 1'
#
loop_
_entity.id
_entity.type
_entity.pdbx_description
1 polymer ?
#
loop_
_entity_poly.entity_id
_entity_poly.type
_entity_poly.pdbx_seq_one_letter_code
_entity_poly.pdbx_strand_id
1 'polypeptide(L)'
;MQAIILAAGMGRRLGELTRNNTKCMLEVNGVRLIDRYLHILSSCHLSRVIIVVGYEARNLIDYIGHRYDDVLKIEYIHNDIYDKTNNIYSLALAKTQMCEDDTILLESDLIFEERILDLLLAHPDPNLALVAKYESWMDGTMVSIDEDRRIVNFIPKEAFSYEDSDKYYKTVNIYKFSKEFCRDKYVPFLEAYSKVMGNNEYYEQVLRVLIYLHDSTLKALPISDEKWYEIDDVQDLDIASTL
;
A
#
# COMPACT_ATOMS: atom_id res chain seq x y z
N MET A 1 14.43 -3.53 -9.00
CA MET A 1 13.14 -3.39 -8.29
C MET A 1 13.14 -2.10 -7.50
N GLN A 2 12.01 -1.42 -7.38
CA GLN A 2 11.82 -0.17 -6.66
C GLN A 2 10.69 -0.31 -5.62
N ALA A 3 10.56 0.65 -4.69
CA ALA A 3 9.40 0.77 -3.83
C ALA A 3 8.64 2.08 -4.10
N ILE A 4 7.32 2.05 -3.98
CA ILE A 4 6.46 3.23 -4.00
C ILE A 4 5.67 3.26 -2.69
N ILE A 5 5.79 4.36 -1.94
CA ILE A 5 5.06 4.60 -0.69
C ILE A 5 4.02 5.69 -0.95
N LEU A 6 2.75 5.40 -0.70
CA LEU A 6 1.66 6.38 -0.82
C LEU A 6 1.49 7.12 0.51
N ALA A 7 2.04 8.32 0.61
CA ALA A 7 2.09 9.13 1.84
C ALA A 7 1.44 10.52 1.68
N ALA A 8 0.50 10.67 0.73
CA ALA A 8 -0.13 11.96 0.45
C ALA A 8 -1.34 12.28 1.35
N GLY A 9 -1.87 11.29 2.07
CA GLY A 9 -3.10 11.39 2.84
C GLY A 9 -3.01 12.23 4.12
N MET A 10 -4.15 12.78 4.54
CA MET A 10 -4.25 13.69 5.71
C MET A 10 -4.42 12.97 7.05
N GLY A 11 -4.78 11.68 7.07
CA GLY A 11 -4.99 10.94 8.31
C GLY A 11 -6.05 11.55 9.24
N ARG A 12 -7.16 12.10 8.71
CA ARG A 12 -8.15 12.92 9.46
C ARG A 12 -8.72 12.24 10.70
N ARG A 13 -8.83 10.90 10.72
CA ARG A 13 -9.36 10.13 11.86
C ARG A 13 -8.44 10.16 13.09
N LEU A 14 -7.17 10.49 12.91
CA LEU A 14 -6.15 10.64 13.96
C LEU A 14 -6.16 12.03 14.62
N GLY A 15 -6.98 12.97 14.15
CA GLY A 15 -7.23 14.26 14.78
C GLY A 15 -5.97 15.11 15.01
N GLU A 16 -5.69 15.42 16.29
CA GLU A 16 -4.53 16.28 16.64
C GLU A 16 -3.18 15.64 16.32
N LEU A 17 -3.09 14.30 16.27
CA LEU A 17 -1.83 13.59 15.98
C LEU A 17 -1.31 13.84 14.56
N THR A 18 -2.23 14.15 13.62
CA THR A 18 -1.89 14.42 12.21
C THR A 18 -2.16 15.86 11.80
N ARG A 19 -2.48 16.76 12.75
CA ARG A 19 -2.88 18.14 12.44
C ARG A 19 -1.83 18.93 11.66
N ASN A 20 -0.55 18.71 11.96
CA ASN A 20 0.59 19.36 11.32
C ASN A 20 1.61 18.33 10.82
N ASN A 21 1.16 17.12 10.51
CA ASN A 21 2.06 16.02 10.16
C ASN A 21 1.37 14.96 9.31
N THR A 22 2.12 14.25 8.48
CA THR A 22 1.56 13.14 7.71
C THR A 22 1.40 11.91 8.61
N LYS A 23 0.52 10.97 8.20
CA LYS A 23 0.25 9.72 8.92
C LYS A 23 1.52 8.89 9.16
N CYS A 24 2.42 8.82 8.16
CA CYS A 24 3.68 8.07 8.28
C CYS A 24 4.70 8.68 9.26
N MET A 25 4.45 9.88 9.77
CA MET A 25 5.25 10.52 10.82
C MET A 25 4.79 10.17 12.25
N LEU A 26 3.71 9.41 12.40
CA LEU A 26 3.28 8.89 13.70
C LEU A 26 4.37 8.03 14.32
N GLU A 27 4.52 8.14 15.64
CA GLU A 27 5.45 7.35 16.42
C GLU A 27 4.75 6.17 17.10
N VAL A 28 5.29 4.98 16.92
CA VAL A 28 4.91 3.77 17.64
C VAL A 28 6.14 3.29 18.40
N ASN A 29 6.03 3.24 19.73
CA ASN A 29 7.17 2.88 20.60
C ASN A 29 8.42 3.75 20.36
N GLY A 30 8.22 5.07 20.15
CA GLY A 30 9.31 6.04 19.97
C GLY A 30 9.99 6.01 18.59
N VAL A 31 9.47 5.23 17.63
CA VAL A 31 9.99 5.15 16.24
C VAL A 31 8.89 5.51 15.26
N ARG A 32 9.16 6.44 14.36
CA ARG A 32 8.20 6.84 13.33
C ARG A 32 7.98 5.75 12.29
N LEU A 33 6.76 5.67 11.76
CA LEU A 33 6.43 4.68 10.72
C LEU A 33 7.36 4.83 9.52
N ILE A 34 7.62 6.05 9.06
CA ILE A 34 8.52 6.29 7.93
C ILE A 34 9.94 5.78 8.19
N ASP A 35 10.46 5.92 9.41
CA ASP A 35 11.79 5.41 9.74
C ASP A 35 11.84 3.88 9.71
N ARG A 36 10.74 3.21 10.16
CA ARG A 36 10.60 1.75 10.04
C ARG A 36 10.61 1.31 8.58
N TYR A 37 9.83 1.99 7.72
CA TYR A 37 9.81 1.69 6.28
C TYR A 37 11.18 1.84 5.65
N LEU A 38 11.82 3.00 5.83
CA LEU A 38 13.10 3.28 5.19
C LEU A 38 14.22 2.36 5.72
N HIS A 39 14.15 1.98 7.01
CA HIS A 39 15.07 0.99 7.57
C HIS A 39 14.90 -0.39 6.91
N ILE A 40 13.67 -0.92 6.83
CA ILE A 40 13.39 -2.21 6.19
C ILE A 40 13.77 -2.16 4.70
N LEU A 41 13.36 -1.10 3.98
CA LEU A 41 13.64 -0.96 2.56
C LEU A 41 15.13 -0.81 2.25
N SER A 42 15.94 -0.31 3.20
CA SER A 42 17.40 -0.19 3.02
C SER A 42 18.09 -1.54 2.89
N SER A 43 17.52 -2.61 3.45
CA SER A 43 18.04 -4.00 3.32
C SER A 43 17.54 -4.71 2.06
N CYS A 44 16.55 -4.18 1.34
CA CYS A 44 15.91 -4.83 0.19
C CYS A 44 16.66 -4.67 -1.15
N HIS A 45 17.84 -4.01 -1.20
CA HIS A 45 18.62 -3.77 -2.43
C HIS A 45 17.81 -3.14 -3.58
N LEU A 46 17.01 -2.13 -3.27
CA LEU A 46 16.16 -1.45 -4.23
C LEU A 46 16.94 -0.47 -5.11
N SER A 47 16.48 -0.29 -6.37
CA SER A 47 17.02 0.73 -7.28
C SER A 47 16.70 2.15 -6.80
N ARG A 48 15.53 2.33 -6.19
CA ARG A 48 15.05 3.59 -5.58
C ARG A 48 13.82 3.36 -4.71
N VAL A 49 13.53 4.34 -3.86
CA VAL A 49 12.27 4.47 -3.13
C VAL A 49 11.58 5.75 -3.58
N ILE A 50 10.34 5.65 -4.02
CA ILE A 50 9.51 6.78 -4.44
C ILE A 50 8.48 7.03 -3.37
N ILE A 51 8.41 8.24 -2.85
CA ILE A 51 7.41 8.63 -1.86
C ILE A 51 6.45 9.63 -2.52
N VAL A 52 5.18 9.22 -2.67
CA VAL A 52 4.14 10.12 -3.14
C VAL A 52 3.64 10.92 -1.95
N VAL A 53 3.96 12.21 -1.93
CA VAL A 53 3.69 13.14 -0.84
C VAL A 53 2.55 14.10 -1.19
N GLY A 54 1.88 14.67 -0.19
CA GLY A 54 0.79 15.63 -0.37
C GLY A 54 0.60 16.49 0.86
N TYR A 55 -0.27 16.07 1.79
CA TYR A 55 -0.47 16.77 3.04
C TYR A 55 0.84 16.84 3.84
N GLU A 56 1.23 18.05 4.30
CA GLU A 56 2.46 18.30 5.07
C GLU A 56 3.74 17.71 4.40
N ALA A 57 3.76 17.68 3.07
CA ALA A 57 4.86 17.12 2.27
C ALA A 57 6.22 17.67 2.69
N ARG A 58 6.30 18.99 2.93
CA ARG A 58 7.54 19.65 3.31
C ARG A 58 8.07 19.12 4.65
N ASN A 59 7.21 18.95 5.64
CA ASN A 59 7.61 18.42 6.95
C ASN A 59 8.18 17.01 6.83
N LEU A 60 7.59 16.15 5.99
CA LEU A 60 8.10 14.80 5.74
C LEU A 60 9.44 14.84 5.02
N ILE A 61 9.56 15.63 3.95
CA ILE A 61 10.80 15.74 3.15
C ILE A 61 11.94 16.30 3.99
N ASP A 62 11.70 17.39 4.73
CA ASP A 62 12.70 18.02 5.61
C ASP A 62 13.10 17.07 6.75
N TYR A 63 12.16 16.26 7.25
CA TYR A 63 12.44 15.25 8.26
C TYR A 63 13.33 14.12 7.72
N ILE A 64 13.03 13.55 6.56
CA ILE A 64 13.86 12.51 5.94
C ILE A 64 15.25 13.11 5.61
N GLY A 65 15.29 14.29 5.00
CA GLY A 65 16.51 15.01 4.66
C GLY A 65 17.53 14.11 3.97
N HIS A 66 18.76 14.07 4.47
CA HIS A 66 19.88 13.30 3.92
C HIS A 66 20.20 12.02 4.71
N ARG A 67 19.32 11.59 5.63
CA ARG A 67 19.63 10.49 6.55
C ARG A 67 19.85 9.15 5.88
N TYR A 68 19.30 8.96 4.69
CA TYR A 68 19.33 7.69 3.97
C TYR A 68 20.11 7.76 2.64
N ASP A 69 20.73 8.91 2.30
CA ASP A 69 21.39 9.12 0.99
C ASP A 69 22.49 8.09 0.67
N ASP A 70 23.16 7.57 1.72
CA ASP A 70 24.21 6.55 1.55
C ASP A 70 23.68 5.14 1.23
N VAL A 71 22.37 4.89 1.48
CA VAL A 71 21.78 3.53 1.41
C VAL A 71 20.55 3.45 0.50
N LEU A 72 19.82 4.56 0.31
CA LEU A 72 18.60 4.62 -0.49
C LEU A 72 18.61 5.83 -1.41
N LYS A 73 18.28 5.62 -2.68
CA LYS A 73 17.92 6.73 -3.57
C LYS A 73 16.44 7.04 -3.38
N ILE A 74 16.11 8.16 -2.73
CA ILE A 74 14.73 8.59 -2.46
C ILE A 74 14.32 9.64 -3.48
N GLU A 75 13.17 9.47 -4.10
CA GLU A 75 12.52 10.39 -5.04
C GLU A 75 11.14 10.77 -4.50
N TYR A 76 10.73 12.03 -4.70
CA TYR A 76 9.42 12.51 -4.25
C TYR A 76 8.55 12.88 -5.44
N ILE A 77 7.26 12.48 -5.36
CA ILE A 77 6.22 12.88 -6.30
C ILE A 77 5.15 13.63 -5.51
N HIS A 78 4.79 14.83 -5.95
CA HIS A 78 3.82 15.67 -5.23
C HIS A 78 2.41 15.46 -5.77
N ASN A 79 1.47 15.16 -4.88
CA ASN A 79 0.04 15.25 -5.12
C ASN A 79 -0.46 16.60 -4.59
N ASP A 80 -0.50 17.61 -5.44
CA ASP A 80 -0.90 18.99 -5.07
C ASP A 80 -2.40 19.15 -4.80
N ILE A 81 -3.19 18.12 -5.13
CA ILE A 81 -4.65 18.10 -4.93
C ILE A 81 -5.10 16.95 -4.01
N TYR A 82 -4.23 16.57 -3.06
CA TYR A 82 -4.47 15.46 -2.11
C TYR A 82 -5.77 15.59 -1.33
N ASP A 83 -6.25 16.82 -1.09
CA ASP A 83 -7.48 17.12 -0.35
C ASP A 83 -8.76 16.84 -1.16
N LYS A 84 -8.64 16.65 -2.48
CA LYS A 84 -9.72 16.41 -3.45
C LYS A 84 -9.65 15.05 -4.11
N THR A 85 -8.63 14.27 -3.81
CA THR A 85 -8.35 12.98 -4.45
C THR A 85 -8.14 11.88 -3.41
N ASN A 86 -8.22 10.64 -3.86
CA ASN A 86 -7.88 9.48 -3.04
C ASN A 86 -6.58 8.82 -3.54
N ASN A 87 -6.21 7.65 -3.01
CA ASN A 87 -4.95 6.98 -3.28
C ASN A 87 -4.76 6.57 -4.76
N ILE A 88 -5.85 6.38 -5.53
CA ILE A 88 -5.77 6.13 -6.98
C ILE A 88 -5.01 7.23 -7.72
N TYR A 89 -5.26 8.49 -7.37
CA TYR A 89 -4.57 9.61 -8.01
C TYR A 89 -3.12 9.70 -7.60
N SER A 90 -2.82 9.50 -6.32
CA SER A 90 -1.44 9.43 -5.83
C SER A 90 -0.64 8.36 -6.58
N LEU A 91 -1.23 7.16 -6.77
CA LEU A 91 -0.59 6.11 -7.54
C LEU A 91 -0.46 6.45 -9.04
N ALA A 92 -1.49 7.10 -9.62
CA ALA A 92 -1.47 7.53 -11.03
C ALA A 92 -0.35 8.54 -11.32
N LEU A 93 0.05 9.36 -10.36
CA LEU A 93 1.20 10.27 -10.49
C LEU A 93 2.53 9.50 -10.64
N ALA A 94 2.63 8.30 -10.05
CA ALA A 94 3.81 7.43 -10.13
C ALA A 94 3.75 6.41 -11.28
N LYS A 95 2.78 6.50 -12.19
CA LYS A 95 2.54 5.52 -13.27
C LYS A 95 3.74 5.28 -14.19
N THR A 96 4.51 6.33 -14.49
CA THR A 96 5.72 6.21 -15.33
C THR A 96 6.74 5.32 -14.62
N GLN A 97 6.99 5.56 -13.35
CA GLN A 97 7.93 4.80 -12.54
C GLN A 97 7.48 3.33 -12.41
N MET A 98 6.18 3.07 -12.23
CA MET A 98 5.64 1.70 -12.22
C MET A 98 5.93 0.91 -13.51
N CYS A 99 6.04 1.59 -14.65
CA CYS A 99 6.37 0.95 -15.93
C CYS A 99 7.88 0.76 -16.16
N GLU A 100 8.74 1.39 -15.36
CA GLU A 100 10.19 1.36 -15.52
C GLU A 100 10.84 0.17 -14.81
N ASP A 101 10.32 -0.23 -13.65
CA ASP A 101 10.92 -1.29 -12.82
C ASP A 101 9.83 -2.06 -12.04
N ASP A 102 10.16 -3.30 -11.64
CA ASP A 102 9.30 -4.06 -10.72
C ASP A 102 9.11 -3.27 -9.43
N THR A 103 7.89 -3.25 -8.93
CA THR A 103 7.49 -2.32 -7.87
C THR A 103 6.92 -3.06 -6.66
N ILE A 104 7.41 -2.69 -5.46
CA ILE A 104 6.71 -2.90 -4.19
C ILE A 104 5.88 -1.66 -3.93
N LEU A 105 4.56 -1.80 -3.84
CA LEU A 105 3.64 -0.73 -3.46
C LEU A 105 3.28 -0.88 -1.98
N LEU A 106 3.40 0.21 -1.22
CA LEU A 106 3.08 0.26 0.21
C LEU A 106 2.16 1.46 0.52
N GLU A 107 1.15 1.23 1.33
CA GLU A 107 0.47 2.34 2.04
C GLU A 107 1.35 2.82 3.21
N SER A 108 1.16 4.06 3.65
CA SER A 108 2.06 4.72 4.61
C SER A 108 1.62 4.63 6.08
N ASP A 109 0.65 3.80 6.38
CA ASP A 109 -0.05 3.69 7.67
C ASP A 109 0.06 2.30 8.33
N LEU A 110 0.96 1.49 7.82
CA LEU A 110 1.18 0.15 8.32
C LEU A 110 2.32 0.11 9.33
N ILE A 111 2.19 -0.75 10.33
CA ILE A 111 3.32 -1.29 11.07
C ILE A 111 3.42 -2.77 10.72
N PHE A 112 4.63 -3.25 10.41
CA PHE A 112 4.84 -4.64 10.01
C PHE A 112 6.26 -5.10 10.28
N GLU A 113 6.44 -6.42 10.43
CA GLU A 113 7.74 -7.04 10.58
C GLU A 113 8.50 -7.10 9.24
N GLU A 114 9.82 -6.90 9.28
CA GLU A 114 10.73 -6.99 8.12
C GLU A 114 10.54 -8.28 7.31
N ARG A 115 10.33 -9.41 8.02
CA ARG A 115 10.08 -10.72 7.42
C ARG A 115 8.96 -10.72 6.37
N ILE A 116 7.98 -9.82 6.48
CA ILE A 116 6.88 -9.71 5.50
C ILE A 116 7.42 -9.34 4.10
N LEU A 117 8.37 -8.40 4.04
CA LEU A 117 9.02 -8.07 2.76
C LEU A 117 9.97 -9.16 2.30
N ASP A 118 10.66 -9.87 3.19
CA ASP A 118 11.50 -11.02 2.82
C ASP A 118 10.67 -12.10 2.13
N LEU A 119 9.49 -12.44 2.67
CA LEU A 119 8.56 -13.40 2.07
C LEU A 119 8.08 -12.93 0.69
N LEU A 120 7.72 -11.66 0.57
CA LEU A 120 7.26 -11.07 -0.69
C LEU A 120 8.36 -11.10 -1.77
N LEU A 121 9.59 -10.75 -1.40
CA LEU A 121 10.73 -10.68 -2.31
C LEU A 121 11.21 -12.08 -2.74
N ALA A 122 11.21 -13.03 -1.82
CA ALA A 122 11.63 -14.41 -2.10
C ALA A 122 10.61 -15.18 -2.96
N HIS A 123 9.36 -14.74 -3.02
CA HIS A 123 8.31 -15.44 -3.74
C HIS A 123 8.48 -15.33 -5.26
N PRO A 124 8.40 -16.46 -6.02
CA PRO A 124 8.69 -16.49 -7.46
C PRO A 124 7.63 -15.78 -8.32
N ASP A 125 6.37 -15.70 -7.86
CA ASP A 125 5.31 -15.04 -8.63
C ASP A 125 5.60 -13.53 -8.74
N PRO A 126 5.45 -12.97 -9.96
CA PRO A 126 5.80 -11.57 -10.22
C PRO A 126 4.78 -10.56 -9.71
N ASN A 127 3.53 -10.99 -9.51
CA ASN A 127 2.42 -10.12 -9.10
C ASN A 127 1.72 -10.71 -7.87
N LEU A 128 1.89 -10.04 -6.73
CA LEU A 128 1.42 -10.52 -5.44
C LEU A 128 0.70 -9.42 -4.66
N ALA A 129 -0.34 -9.80 -3.95
CA ALA A 129 -0.92 -9.05 -2.85
C ALA A 129 -0.67 -9.80 -1.55
N LEU A 130 -0.07 -9.17 -0.56
CA LEU A 130 -0.03 -9.72 0.80
C LEU A 130 -1.42 -9.69 1.39
N VAL A 131 -1.84 -10.81 1.96
CA VAL A 131 -3.17 -10.96 2.56
C VAL A 131 -3.08 -11.69 3.89
N ALA A 132 -3.94 -11.32 4.84
CA ALA A 132 -4.13 -12.03 6.08
C ALA A 132 -5.53 -12.66 6.12
N LYS A 133 -5.69 -13.80 6.78
CA LYS A 133 -7.00 -14.40 7.00
C LYS A 133 -7.89 -13.39 7.71
N TYR A 134 -9.14 -13.21 7.23
CA TYR A 134 -10.05 -12.24 7.83
C TYR A 134 -10.31 -12.54 9.31
N GLU A 135 -10.26 -11.52 10.11
CA GLU A 135 -10.69 -11.49 11.50
C GLU A 135 -11.67 -10.33 11.74
N SER A 136 -12.56 -10.46 12.71
CA SER A 136 -13.69 -9.54 12.91
C SER A 136 -13.31 -8.08 13.26
N TRP A 137 -12.06 -7.85 13.67
CA TRP A 137 -11.53 -6.51 13.95
C TRP A 137 -11.00 -5.80 12.69
N MET A 138 -10.79 -6.54 11.58
CA MET A 138 -10.23 -6.00 10.35
C MET A 138 -11.28 -5.22 9.57
N ASP A 139 -10.92 -4.02 9.10
CA ASP A 139 -11.69 -3.21 8.14
C ASP A 139 -10.91 -3.07 6.82
N GLY A 140 -11.54 -2.51 5.80
CA GLY A 140 -10.92 -2.21 4.49
C GLY A 140 -11.20 -3.27 3.43
N THR A 141 -10.25 -3.45 2.50
CA THR A 141 -10.44 -4.26 1.30
C THR A 141 -10.31 -5.75 1.58
N MET A 142 -11.38 -6.49 1.35
CA MET A 142 -11.40 -7.96 1.45
C MET A 142 -11.30 -8.59 0.07
N VAL A 143 -10.71 -9.80 0.03
CA VAL A 143 -10.56 -10.59 -1.19
C VAL A 143 -10.96 -12.04 -0.93
N SER A 144 -11.38 -12.75 -1.99
CA SER A 144 -11.43 -14.21 -2.02
C SER A 144 -10.39 -14.76 -2.99
N ILE A 145 -9.89 -15.95 -2.71
CA ILE A 145 -8.85 -16.61 -3.49
C ILE A 145 -9.31 -18.01 -3.92
N ASP A 146 -8.77 -18.51 -5.03
CA ASP A 146 -8.95 -19.88 -5.50
C ASP A 146 -7.87 -20.84 -4.91
N GLU A 147 -7.93 -22.11 -5.33
CA GLU A 147 -6.99 -23.16 -4.92
C GLU A 147 -5.54 -22.87 -5.37
N ASP A 148 -5.36 -22.12 -6.46
CA ASP A 148 -4.06 -21.68 -6.99
C ASP A 148 -3.57 -20.36 -6.36
N ARG A 149 -4.28 -19.87 -5.33
CA ARG A 149 -4.05 -18.57 -4.65
C ARG A 149 -4.25 -17.36 -5.57
N ARG A 150 -4.97 -17.48 -6.69
CA ARG A 150 -5.34 -16.32 -7.49
C ARG A 150 -6.42 -15.54 -6.75
N ILE A 151 -6.30 -14.23 -6.74
CA ILE A 151 -7.39 -13.39 -6.24
C ILE A 151 -8.50 -13.41 -7.30
N VAL A 152 -9.65 -13.93 -6.92
CA VAL A 152 -10.80 -14.10 -7.82
C VAL A 152 -11.88 -13.05 -7.60
N ASN A 153 -11.85 -12.35 -6.46
CA ASN A 153 -12.77 -11.26 -6.20
C ASN A 153 -12.20 -10.27 -5.18
N PHE A 154 -12.51 -8.99 -5.37
CA PHE A 154 -12.43 -7.94 -4.35
C PHE A 154 -13.84 -7.72 -3.82
N ILE A 155 -14.05 -7.96 -2.53
CA ILE A 155 -15.37 -7.92 -1.88
C ILE A 155 -15.67 -6.47 -1.48
N PRO A 156 -16.61 -5.78 -2.14
CA PRO A 156 -17.01 -4.46 -1.72
C PRO A 156 -17.79 -4.54 -0.40
N LYS A 157 -17.81 -3.47 0.38
CA LYS A 157 -18.44 -3.43 1.69
C LYS A 157 -19.91 -3.86 1.65
N GLU A 158 -20.62 -3.51 0.58
CA GLU A 158 -22.03 -3.83 0.37
C GLU A 158 -22.28 -5.33 0.08
N ALA A 159 -21.26 -6.04 -0.39
CA ALA A 159 -21.31 -7.48 -0.68
C ALA A 159 -20.64 -8.33 0.39
N PHE A 160 -20.16 -7.73 1.47
CA PHE A 160 -19.58 -8.48 2.58
C PHE A 160 -20.65 -9.29 3.31
N SER A 161 -20.40 -10.60 3.46
CA SER A 161 -21.28 -11.52 4.20
C SER A 161 -20.51 -12.14 5.37
N TYR A 162 -21.03 -12.00 6.57
CA TYR A 162 -20.45 -12.66 7.74
C TYR A 162 -20.53 -14.20 7.67
N GLU A 163 -21.52 -14.75 6.94
CA GLU A 163 -21.64 -16.19 6.72
C GLU A 163 -20.50 -16.77 5.88
N ASP A 164 -19.91 -15.94 4.99
CA ASP A 164 -18.79 -16.31 4.12
C ASP A 164 -17.44 -15.79 4.63
N SER A 165 -17.38 -15.19 5.81
CA SER A 165 -16.18 -14.54 6.36
C SER A 165 -14.98 -15.48 6.49
N ASP A 166 -15.22 -16.78 6.65
CA ASP A 166 -14.19 -17.83 6.66
C ASP A 166 -13.49 -18.02 5.30
N LYS A 167 -14.06 -17.50 4.21
CA LYS A 167 -13.47 -17.54 2.86
C LYS A 167 -12.70 -16.27 2.51
N TYR A 168 -12.78 -15.24 3.36
CA TYR A 168 -12.21 -13.94 3.09
C TYR A 168 -10.81 -13.77 3.64
N TYR A 169 -10.06 -12.93 2.96
CA TYR A 169 -8.76 -12.43 3.37
C TYR A 169 -8.76 -10.91 3.30
N LYS A 170 -8.14 -10.24 4.27
CA LYS A 170 -7.88 -8.79 4.25
C LYS A 170 -6.58 -8.53 3.48
N THR A 171 -6.57 -7.57 2.58
CA THR A 171 -5.31 -7.08 1.99
C THR A 171 -4.49 -6.35 3.04
N VAL A 172 -3.18 -6.64 3.10
CA VAL A 172 -2.25 -5.94 4.00
C VAL A 172 -1.81 -4.59 3.43
N ASN A 173 -2.33 -4.24 2.25
CA ASN A 173 -1.99 -3.02 1.51
C ASN A 173 -0.49 -2.94 1.14
N ILE A 174 0.12 -4.10 0.96
CA ILE A 174 1.46 -4.29 0.39
C ILE A 174 1.36 -5.20 -0.82
N TYR A 175 1.86 -4.72 -1.96
CA TYR A 175 1.78 -5.43 -3.24
C TYR A 175 3.14 -5.52 -3.91
N LYS A 176 3.35 -6.56 -4.70
CA LYS A 176 4.45 -6.68 -5.66
C LYS A 176 3.87 -6.73 -7.07
N PHE A 177 4.34 -5.87 -7.95
CA PHE A 177 3.94 -5.82 -9.35
C PHE A 177 5.16 -5.86 -10.25
N SER A 178 5.15 -6.71 -11.28
CA SER A 178 6.15 -6.62 -12.33
C SER A 178 5.91 -5.39 -13.21
N LYS A 179 6.97 -4.84 -13.76
CA LYS A 179 6.89 -3.71 -14.70
C LYS A 179 6.07 -4.05 -15.95
N GLU A 180 6.12 -5.30 -16.40
CA GLU A 180 5.31 -5.80 -17.51
C GLU A 180 3.82 -5.73 -17.18
N PHE A 181 3.41 -6.23 -16.02
CA PHE A 181 2.02 -6.13 -15.56
C PHE A 181 1.58 -4.67 -15.43
N CYS A 182 2.43 -3.82 -14.86
CA CYS A 182 2.13 -2.40 -14.75
C CYS A 182 1.96 -1.76 -16.11
N ARG A 183 2.91 -1.95 -17.04
CA ARG A 183 2.92 -1.32 -18.37
C ARG A 183 1.79 -1.81 -19.27
N ASP A 184 1.56 -3.13 -19.29
CA ASP A 184 0.71 -3.76 -20.28
C ASP A 184 -0.75 -3.90 -19.80
N LYS A 185 -0.98 -3.85 -18.49
CA LYS A 185 -2.29 -4.06 -17.87
C LYS A 185 -2.68 -2.95 -16.89
N TYR A 186 -2.00 -2.86 -15.75
CA TYR A 186 -2.49 -2.05 -14.63
C TYR A 186 -2.57 -0.56 -14.98
N VAL A 187 -1.50 0.04 -15.52
CA VAL A 187 -1.46 1.48 -15.81
C VAL A 187 -2.46 1.90 -16.91
N PRO A 188 -2.61 1.19 -18.04
CA PRO A 188 -3.67 1.50 -19.00
C PRO A 188 -5.07 1.49 -18.39
N PHE A 189 -5.38 0.50 -17.52
CA PHE A 189 -6.67 0.45 -16.83
C PHE A 189 -6.80 1.55 -15.76
N LEU A 190 -5.72 1.87 -15.03
CA LEU A 190 -5.69 2.98 -14.08
C LEU A 190 -6.04 4.30 -14.74
N GLU A 191 -5.44 4.59 -15.90
CA GLU A 191 -5.73 5.80 -16.68
C GLU A 191 -7.18 5.83 -17.19
N ALA A 192 -7.66 4.72 -17.73
CA ALA A 192 -9.02 4.61 -18.22
C ALA A 192 -10.04 4.75 -17.07
N TYR A 193 -9.81 4.08 -15.96
CA TYR A 193 -10.67 4.14 -14.78
C TYR A 193 -10.74 5.55 -14.20
N SER A 194 -9.60 6.20 -13.99
CA SER A 194 -9.54 7.57 -13.46
C SER A 194 -10.25 8.58 -14.38
N LYS A 195 -10.19 8.37 -15.70
CA LYS A 195 -10.89 9.21 -16.69
C LYS A 195 -12.41 9.11 -16.58
N VAL A 196 -12.94 7.92 -16.26
CA VAL A 196 -14.38 7.64 -16.22
C VAL A 196 -14.97 7.88 -14.84
N MET A 197 -14.30 7.40 -13.81
CA MET A 197 -14.79 7.40 -12.42
C MET A 197 -14.27 8.58 -11.61
N GLY A 198 -13.22 9.25 -12.10
CA GLY A 198 -12.56 10.35 -11.40
C GLY A 198 -11.41 9.91 -10.51
N ASN A 199 -10.87 10.87 -9.77
CA ASN A 199 -9.64 10.70 -8.98
C ASN A 199 -9.89 10.48 -7.47
N ASN A 200 -11.15 10.41 -7.05
CA ASN A 200 -11.52 10.20 -5.64
C ASN A 200 -11.93 8.75 -5.36
N GLU A 201 -11.17 7.81 -5.91
CA GLU A 201 -11.39 6.38 -5.82
C GLU A 201 -10.17 5.68 -5.22
N TYR A 202 -10.32 4.39 -4.86
CA TYR A 202 -9.23 3.54 -4.40
C TYR A 202 -8.58 2.81 -5.58
N TYR A 203 -7.25 2.69 -5.59
CA TYR A 203 -6.50 2.02 -6.66
C TYR A 203 -6.84 0.53 -6.79
N GLU A 204 -7.33 -0.11 -5.73
CA GLU A 204 -7.78 -1.51 -5.75
C GLU A 204 -8.99 -1.72 -6.67
N GLN A 205 -9.77 -0.68 -6.94
CA GLN A 205 -10.87 -0.77 -7.91
C GLN A 205 -10.36 -1.11 -9.31
N VAL A 206 -9.15 -0.69 -9.66
CA VAL A 206 -8.51 -1.06 -10.93
C VAL A 206 -8.17 -2.55 -10.95
N LEU A 207 -7.62 -3.07 -9.85
CA LEU A 207 -7.34 -4.51 -9.70
C LEU A 207 -8.63 -5.33 -9.80
N ARG A 208 -9.71 -4.85 -9.17
CA ARG A 208 -11.04 -5.47 -9.25
C ARG A 208 -11.54 -5.57 -10.69
N VAL A 209 -11.41 -4.49 -11.48
CA VAL A 209 -11.81 -4.50 -12.90
C VAL A 209 -10.99 -5.54 -13.67
N LEU A 210 -9.67 -5.58 -13.50
CA LEU A 210 -8.80 -6.55 -14.16
C LEU A 210 -9.17 -8.00 -13.81
N ILE A 211 -9.55 -8.27 -12.57
CA ILE A 211 -9.99 -9.61 -12.14
C ILE A 211 -11.30 -9.98 -12.80
N TYR A 212 -12.30 -9.10 -12.84
CA TYR A 212 -13.56 -9.38 -13.48
C TYR A 212 -13.45 -9.59 -15.00
N LEU A 213 -12.45 -9.00 -15.62
CA LEU A 213 -12.14 -9.22 -17.04
C LEU A 213 -11.30 -10.48 -17.28
N HIS A 214 -10.98 -11.24 -16.23
CA HIS A 214 -10.05 -12.39 -16.28
C HIS A 214 -8.68 -12.04 -16.87
N ASP A 215 -8.24 -10.80 -16.70
CA ASP A 215 -6.99 -10.25 -17.25
C ASP A 215 -5.93 -9.97 -16.17
N SER A 216 -6.15 -10.47 -14.96
CA SER A 216 -5.23 -10.32 -13.83
C SER A 216 -4.38 -11.56 -13.61
N THR A 217 -3.10 -11.35 -13.34
CA THR A 217 -2.15 -12.37 -12.88
C THR A 217 -1.84 -12.24 -11.39
N LEU A 218 -2.64 -11.45 -10.66
CA LEU A 218 -2.42 -11.17 -9.24
C LEU A 218 -2.76 -12.39 -8.38
N LYS A 219 -1.80 -12.84 -7.59
CA LYS A 219 -1.98 -13.89 -6.59
C LYS A 219 -1.91 -13.32 -5.18
N ALA A 220 -2.57 -14.00 -4.27
CA ALA A 220 -2.45 -13.75 -2.84
C ALA A 220 -1.20 -14.42 -2.28
N LEU A 221 -0.46 -13.72 -1.43
CA LEU A 221 0.55 -14.28 -0.55
C LEU A 221 0.01 -14.19 0.89
N PRO A 222 -0.61 -15.27 1.41
CA PRO A 222 -1.10 -15.28 2.78
C PRO A 222 0.05 -15.21 3.79
N ILE A 223 -0.11 -14.33 4.77
CA ILE A 223 0.71 -14.28 5.99
C ILE A 223 -0.12 -14.78 7.16
N SER A 224 0.49 -15.43 8.15
CA SER A 224 -0.20 -16.06 9.28
C SER A 224 0.42 -15.74 10.63
N ASP A 225 1.74 -15.77 10.73
CA ASP A 225 2.46 -15.60 11.99
C ASP A 225 3.17 -14.24 12.07
N GLU A 226 3.30 -13.56 10.93
CA GLU A 226 3.95 -12.26 10.82
C GLU A 226 3.05 -11.16 11.39
N LYS A 227 3.64 -10.33 12.24
CA LYS A 227 2.91 -9.21 12.85
C LYS A 227 2.81 -8.03 11.90
N TRP A 228 1.61 -7.53 11.80
CA TRP A 228 1.30 -6.30 11.05
C TRP A 228 0.04 -5.65 11.61
N TYR A 229 -0.11 -4.35 11.39
CA TYR A 229 -1.33 -3.63 11.74
C TYR A 229 -1.47 -2.37 10.89
N GLU A 230 -2.70 -1.99 10.55
CA GLU A 230 -3.06 -0.75 9.86
C GLU A 230 -3.53 0.27 10.88
N ILE A 231 -2.92 1.45 10.92
CA ILE A 231 -3.20 2.48 11.91
C ILE A 231 -4.10 3.53 11.26
N ASP A 232 -5.38 3.47 11.51
CA ASP A 232 -6.36 4.36 10.93
C ASP A 232 -6.89 5.41 11.91
N ASP A 233 -6.91 5.09 13.19
CA ASP A 233 -7.35 5.98 14.26
C ASP A 233 -6.50 5.84 15.54
N VAL A 234 -6.93 6.49 16.62
CA VAL A 234 -6.18 6.51 17.89
C VAL A 234 -6.18 5.14 18.58
N GLN A 235 -7.24 4.34 18.43
CA GLN A 235 -7.31 3.00 19.01
C GLN A 235 -6.33 2.06 18.30
N ASP A 236 -6.22 2.19 16.99
CA ASP A 236 -5.26 1.43 16.19
C ASP A 236 -3.82 1.74 16.62
N LEU A 237 -3.52 3.01 16.92
CA LEU A 237 -2.20 3.40 17.39
C LEU A 237 -1.86 2.76 18.74
N ASP A 238 -2.83 2.68 19.66
CA ASP A 238 -2.66 2.00 20.94
C ASP A 238 -2.39 0.50 20.75
N ILE A 239 -3.14 -0.17 19.84
CA ILE A 239 -2.94 -1.58 19.51
C ILE A 239 -1.57 -1.79 18.87
N ALA A 240 -1.21 -0.97 17.89
CA ALA A 240 0.10 -1.03 17.22
C ALA A 240 1.27 -0.90 18.19
N SER A 241 1.08 -0.19 19.31
CA SER A 241 2.10 -0.04 20.35
C SER A 241 2.35 -1.33 21.16
N THR A 242 1.50 -2.34 21.01
CA THR A 242 1.65 -3.66 21.67
C THR A 242 2.35 -4.70 20.79
N LEU A 243 2.59 -4.39 19.51
CA LEU A 243 3.26 -5.27 18.54
C LEU A 243 4.78 -5.17 18.67
#